data_95674561291b24115264fc85f90c0f74
#
_entry.id   95674561291b24115264fc85f90c0f74
#
_cell.length_a   1.000
_cell.length_b   1.000
_cell.length_c   1.000
_cell.angle_alpha   90.00
_cell.angle_beta   90.00
_cell.angle_gamma   90.00
#
_symmetry.space_group_name_H-M   'P 1'
#
loop_
_entity.id
_entity.type
_entity.pdbx_description
1 polymer ?
#
loop_
_entity_poly.entity_id
_entity_poly.type
_entity_poly.pdbx_seq_one_letter_code
_entity_poly.pdbx_strand_id
1 'polypeptide(L)'
;LHHELFLLLICELDQTAVVPLCFAPVMSRAGKFPGAEAAKGVLSKKLDVMKQYLKEAEKKAEQDYQKVQEQNRAYRRLLKEERFEEAEELFESLRPLEQKQLANFKKEQDTFVRIDWYGNVLYPHEILLKNIRLLEDAIEDLEKAEVSKALGRLYQIDNNAYAFMFDEDVYNHFTDYVFHQPRERLKWGYGRIMEHEKLYTLVRSLLEKEKTAGSDFESEILRLKKVCE
;
A
#
# COMPACT_ATOMS: atom_id res chain seq x y z
N LEU A 1 -17.21 28.16 -0.99
CA LEU A 1 -15.91 27.47 -0.93
C LEU A 1 -15.91 26.15 -1.76
N HIS A 2 -16.80 25.18 -1.49
CA HIS A 2 -16.81 23.92 -2.25
C HIS A 2 -17.10 24.12 -3.74
N HIS A 3 -18.09 24.95 -4.09
CA HIS A 3 -18.44 25.27 -5.49
C HIS A 3 -17.29 25.96 -6.22
N GLU A 4 -16.57 26.86 -5.55
CA GLU A 4 -15.41 27.56 -6.12
C GLU A 4 -14.26 26.58 -6.40
N LEU A 5 -14.00 25.62 -5.49
CA LEU A 5 -13.02 24.58 -5.70
C LEU A 5 -13.37 23.67 -6.88
N PHE A 6 -14.66 23.30 -7.02
CA PHE A 6 -15.13 22.51 -8.16
C PHE A 6 -14.97 23.26 -9.48
N LEU A 7 -15.34 24.54 -9.52
CA LEU A 7 -15.17 25.36 -10.72
C LEU A 7 -13.69 25.49 -11.11
N LEU A 8 -12.81 25.75 -10.14
CA LEU A 8 -11.37 25.81 -10.39
C LEU A 8 -10.83 24.48 -10.93
N LEU A 9 -11.29 23.36 -10.36
CA LEU A 9 -10.89 22.03 -10.83
C LEU A 9 -11.37 21.77 -12.26
N ILE A 10 -12.61 22.11 -12.58
CA ILE A 10 -13.16 21.95 -13.94
C ILE A 10 -12.37 22.82 -14.93
N CYS A 11 -12.12 24.09 -14.60
CA CYS A 11 -11.34 24.98 -15.45
C CYS A 11 -9.89 24.49 -15.66
N GLU A 12 -9.29 23.91 -14.63
CA GLU A 12 -7.94 23.37 -14.73
C GLU A 12 -7.90 22.09 -15.60
N LEU A 13 -8.90 21.22 -15.47
CA LEU A 13 -9.04 20.01 -16.29
C LEU A 13 -9.31 20.36 -17.76
N ASP A 14 -10.17 21.33 -18.02
CA ASP A 14 -10.49 21.79 -19.37
C ASP A 14 -9.28 22.35 -20.13
N GLN A 15 -8.32 22.93 -19.40
CA GLN A 15 -7.06 23.44 -19.93
C GLN A 15 -5.91 22.44 -19.89
N THR A 16 -6.19 21.15 -19.68
CA THR A 16 -5.19 20.09 -19.50
C THR A 16 -5.36 19.02 -20.57
N ALA A 17 -4.45 18.98 -21.53
CA ALA A 17 -4.49 17.99 -22.63
C ALA A 17 -4.11 16.58 -22.18
N VAL A 18 -3.22 16.44 -21.19
CA VAL A 18 -2.77 15.15 -20.64
C VAL A 18 -2.76 15.23 -19.13
N VAL A 19 -3.37 14.27 -18.44
CA VAL A 19 -3.39 14.22 -16.97
C VAL A 19 -1.95 14.17 -16.44
N PRO A 20 -1.51 15.16 -15.62
CA PRO A 20 -0.12 15.30 -15.19
C PRO A 20 0.20 14.38 -14.00
N LEU A 21 0.29 13.07 -14.24
CA LEU A 21 0.63 12.07 -13.23
C LEU A 21 2.15 12.04 -13.00
N CYS A 22 2.58 12.22 -11.76
CA CYS A 22 3.97 12.10 -11.36
C CYS A 22 4.20 10.82 -10.55
N PHE A 23 4.99 9.90 -11.10
CA PHE A 23 5.31 8.61 -10.44
C PHE A 23 6.64 8.65 -9.67
N ALA A 24 7.43 9.70 -9.77
CA ALA A 24 8.72 9.82 -9.07
C ALA A 24 8.59 9.66 -7.54
N PRO A 25 7.59 10.26 -6.84
CA PRO A 25 7.41 10.04 -5.42
C PRO A 25 7.11 8.59 -5.04
N VAL A 26 6.42 7.83 -5.93
CA VAL A 26 6.13 6.41 -5.74
C VAL A 26 7.42 5.60 -5.71
N MET A 27 8.31 5.83 -6.71
CA MET A 27 9.60 5.15 -6.82
C MET A 27 10.52 5.51 -5.66
N SER A 28 10.58 6.79 -5.29
CA SER A 28 11.36 7.28 -4.15
C SER A 28 10.92 6.61 -2.84
N ARG A 29 9.62 6.54 -2.60
CA ARG A 29 9.07 5.91 -1.39
C ARG A 29 9.29 4.39 -1.39
N ALA A 30 9.09 3.72 -2.52
CA ALA A 30 9.34 2.29 -2.68
C ALA A 30 10.82 1.93 -2.44
N GLY A 31 11.75 2.85 -2.71
CA GLY A 31 13.18 2.67 -2.45
C GLY A 31 13.62 2.79 -0.99
N LYS A 32 12.75 3.27 -0.11
CA LYS A 32 13.03 3.43 1.33
C LYS A 32 12.64 2.18 2.09
N PHE A 33 13.55 1.19 2.13
CA PHE A 33 13.33 -0.06 2.89
C PHE A 33 13.88 0.08 4.31
N PRO A 34 13.02 0.16 5.34
CA PRO A 34 13.47 0.06 6.72
C PRO A 34 14.16 -1.29 6.95
N GLY A 35 15.27 -1.27 7.68
CA GLY A 35 16.05 -2.48 7.93
C GLY A 35 16.99 -2.92 6.79
N ALA A 36 17.00 -2.25 5.64
CA ALA A 36 17.95 -2.54 4.56
C ALA A 36 19.42 -2.42 5.00
N GLU A 37 19.70 -1.62 6.03
CA GLU A 37 21.02 -1.44 6.62
C GLU A 37 21.47 -2.69 7.40
N ALA A 38 20.54 -3.48 7.91
CA ALA A 38 20.82 -4.73 8.60
C ALA A 38 21.04 -5.91 7.65
N ALA A 39 20.72 -5.78 6.37
CA ALA A 39 20.85 -6.84 5.39
C ALA A 39 22.32 -7.15 5.09
N LYS A 40 22.70 -8.44 5.09
CA LYS A 40 24.06 -8.92 4.83
C LYS A 40 24.11 -9.90 3.65
N GLY A 41 25.28 -10.04 3.05
CA GLY A 41 25.57 -11.05 2.04
C GLY A 41 24.77 -10.89 0.74
N VAL A 42 24.12 -11.95 0.28
CA VAL A 42 23.37 -11.99 -0.98
C VAL A 42 22.18 -11.04 -0.97
N LEU A 43 21.50 -10.91 0.18
CA LEU A 43 20.34 -10.02 0.33
C LEU A 43 20.74 -8.56 0.17
N SER A 44 21.85 -8.12 0.79
CA SER A 44 22.37 -6.76 0.62
C SER A 44 22.60 -6.44 -0.85
N LYS A 45 23.30 -7.31 -1.59
CA LYS A 45 23.55 -7.11 -3.02
C LYS A 45 22.26 -6.98 -3.85
N LYS A 46 21.25 -7.82 -3.56
CA LYS A 46 19.95 -7.75 -4.24
C LYS A 46 19.21 -6.43 -3.94
N LEU A 47 19.28 -5.97 -2.69
CA LEU A 47 18.69 -4.69 -2.29
C LEU A 47 19.38 -3.51 -2.96
N ASP A 48 20.72 -3.54 -3.11
CA ASP A 48 21.46 -2.48 -3.80
C ASP A 48 21.07 -2.39 -5.27
N VAL A 49 20.96 -3.54 -5.96
CA VAL A 49 20.48 -3.59 -7.35
C VAL A 49 19.06 -3.02 -7.46
N MET A 50 18.17 -3.39 -6.55
CA MET A 50 16.79 -2.90 -6.56
C MET A 50 16.72 -1.40 -6.27
N LYS A 51 17.50 -0.88 -5.31
CA LYS A 51 17.60 0.55 -5.03
C LYS A 51 18.10 1.34 -6.24
N GLN A 52 19.10 0.81 -6.94
CA GLN A 52 19.60 1.44 -8.17
C GLN A 52 18.51 1.47 -9.25
N TYR A 53 17.83 0.34 -9.48
CA TYR A 53 16.71 0.28 -10.42
C TYR A 53 15.60 1.29 -10.11
N LEU A 54 15.20 1.38 -8.84
CA LEU A 54 14.15 2.34 -8.41
C LEU A 54 14.60 3.79 -8.58
N LYS A 55 15.89 4.10 -8.34
CA LYS A 55 16.45 5.43 -8.55
C LYS A 55 16.47 5.82 -10.04
N GLU A 56 16.79 4.88 -10.93
CA GLU A 56 16.72 5.10 -12.38
C GLU A 56 15.28 5.28 -12.85
N ALA A 57 14.34 4.48 -12.30
CA ALA A 57 12.91 4.60 -12.56
C ALA A 57 12.35 5.95 -12.06
N GLU A 58 12.76 6.42 -10.88
CA GLU A 58 12.41 7.73 -10.33
C GLU A 58 12.84 8.86 -11.29
N LYS A 59 14.09 8.83 -11.73
CA LYS A 59 14.62 9.82 -12.68
C LYS A 59 13.86 9.83 -14.00
N LYS A 60 13.53 8.65 -14.52
CA LYS A 60 12.73 8.52 -15.74
C LYS A 60 11.30 9.03 -15.55
N ALA A 61 10.68 8.71 -14.44
CA ALA A 61 9.33 9.20 -14.11
C ALA A 61 9.27 10.73 -14.01
N GLU A 62 10.30 11.35 -13.42
CA GLU A 62 10.43 12.81 -13.36
C GLU A 62 10.58 13.42 -14.77
N GLN A 63 11.40 12.83 -15.63
CA GLN A 63 11.57 13.28 -17.01
C GLN A 63 10.26 13.16 -17.82
N ASP A 64 9.53 12.06 -17.65
CA ASP A 64 8.25 11.86 -18.32
C ASP A 64 7.19 12.87 -17.81
N TYR A 65 7.18 13.16 -16.51
CA TYR A 65 6.33 14.21 -15.94
C TYR A 65 6.64 15.60 -16.51
N GLN A 66 7.92 15.97 -16.62
CA GLN A 66 8.32 17.26 -17.21
C GLN A 66 7.87 17.40 -18.66
N LYS A 67 7.95 16.33 -19.46
CA LYS A 67 7.44 16.33 -20.84
C LYS A 67 5.93 16.57 -20.88
N VAL A 68 5.16 15.92 -20.00
CA VAL A 68 3.71 16.17 -19.91
C VAL A 68 3.42 17.62 -19.55
N GLN A 69 4.16 18.18 -18.59
CA GLN A 69 4.02 19.59 -18.21
C GLN A 69 4.32 20.55 -19.36
N GLU A 70 5.32 20.25 -20.20
CA GLU A 70 5.65 21.05 -21.40
C GLU A 70 4.52 21.01 -22.41
N GLN A 71 3.95 19.83 -22.69
CA GLN A 71 2.84 19.68 -23.62
C GLN A 71 1.58 20.42 -23.12
N ASN A 72 1.24 20.29 -21.84
CA ASN A 72 0.13 21.02 -21.26
C ASN A 72 0.34 22.55 -21.30
N ARG A 73 1.58 23.03 -21.11
CA ARG A 73 1.89 24.46 -21.27
C ARG A 73 1.71 24.93 -22.72
N ALA A 74 2.11 24.11 -23.70
CA ALA A 74 1.91 24.41 -25.12
C ALA A 74 0.42 24.47 -25.45
N TYR A 75 -0.36 23.49 -24.99
CA TYR A 75 -1.81 23.47 -25.19
C TYR A 75 -2.51 24.70 -24.58
N ARG A 76 -2.22 25.03 -23.31
CA ARG A 76 -2.77 26.23 -22.64
C ARG A 76 -2.42 27.53 -23.35
N ARG A 77 -1.21 27.60 -23.95
CA ARG A 77 -0.81 28.77 -24.73
C ARG A 77 -1.67 28.93 -25.98
N LEU A 78 -1.90 27.84 -26.73
CA LEU A 78 -2.77 27.87 -27.91
C LEU A 78 -4.20 28.30 -27.57
N LEU A 79 -4.75 27.79 -26.47
CA LEU A 79 -6.08 28.23 -25.99
C LEU A 79 -6.11 29.72 -25.65
N LYS A 80 -5.07 30.27 -25.00
CA LYS A 80 -4.98 31.70 -24.67
C LYS A 80 -4.81 32.59 -25.88
N GLU A 81 -4.18 32.08 -26.94
CA GLU A 81 -4.01 32.77 -28.22
C GLU A 81 -5.21 32.60 -29.13
N GLU A 82 -6.30 31.95 -28.65
CA GLU A 82 -7.52 31.64 -29.41
C GLU A 82 -7.27 30.83 -30.70
N ARG A 83 -6.17 30.05 -30.71
CA ARG A 83 -5.77 29.16 -31.83
C ARG A 83 -6.40 27.79 -31.63
N PHE A 84 -7.72 27.73 -31.70
CA PHE A 84 -8.49 26.54 -31.30
C PHE A 84 -8.26 25.33 -32.20
N GLU A 85 -8.11 25.53 -33.52
CA GLU A 85 -7.83 24.43 -34.45
C GLU A 85 -6.50 23.75 -34.13
N GLU A 86 -5.45 24.54 -33.89
CA GLU A 86 -4.13 24.03 -33.55
C GLU A 86 -4.11 23.40 -32.13
N ALA A 87 -4.90 23.92 -31.20
CA ALA A 87 -5.09 23.31 -29.89
C ALA A 87 -5.75 21.94 -30.00
N GLU A 88 -6.77 21.78 -30.85
CA GLU A 88 -7.45 20.51 -31.10
C GLU A 88 -6.50 19.50 -31.77
N GLU A 89 -5.75 19.91 -32.78
CA GLU A 89 -4.73 19.07 -33.41
C GLU A 89 -3.68 18.57 -32.40
N LEU A 90 -3.18 19.48 -31.55
CA LEU A 90 -2.24 19.10 -30.47
C LEU A 90 -2.89 18.12 -29.50
N PHE A 91 -4.11 18.39 -29.05
CA PHE A 91 -4.85 17.52 -28.12
C PHE A 91 -4.99 16.11 -28.68
N GLU A 92 -5.44 15.96 -29.92
CA GLU A 92 -5.58 14.64 -30.58
C GLU A 92 -4.21 13.93 -30.72
N SER A 93 -3.16 14.67 -31.04
CA SER A 93 -1.80 14.11 -31.15
C SER A 93 -1.26 13.58 -29.80
N LEU A 94 -1.78 14.10 -28.67
CA LEU A 94 -1.36 13.73 -27.31
C LEU A 94 -2.13 12.53 -26.72
N ARG A 95 -3.21 12.05 -27.37
CA ARG A 95 -3.98 10.89 -26.90
C ARG A 95 -3.14 9.64 -26.62
N PRO A 96 -2.13 9.26 -27.46
CA PRO A 96 -1.27 8.12 -27.13
C PRO A 96 -0.44 8.33 -25.87
N LEU A 97 -0.02 9.57 -25.60
CA LEU A 97 0.71 9.92 -24.38
C LEU A 97 -0.19 9.80 -23.15
N GLU A 98 -1.43 10.27 -23.23
CA GLU A 98 -2.42 10.13 -22.16
C GLU A 98 -2.71 8.66 -21.85
N GLN A 99 -2.99 7.85 -22.87
CA GLN A 99 -3.21 6.41 -22.71
C GLN A 99 -2.03 5.71 -22.03
N LYS A 100 -0.79 6.10 -22.40
CA LYS A 100 0.42 5.60 -21.75
C LYS A 100 0.49 6.01 -20.27
N GLN A 101 0.14 7.26 -19.95
CA GLN A 101 0.12 7.74 -18.56
C GLN A 101 -0.91 6.97 -17.72
N LEU A 102 -2.11 6.74 -18.23
CA LEU A 102 -3.16 5.96 -17.56
C LEU A 102 -2.76 4.48 -17.38
N ALA A 103 -2.13 3.87 -18.37
CA ALA A 103 -1.61 2.51 -18.27
C ALA A 103 -0.50 2.41 -17.22
N ASN A 104 0.42 3.39 -17.16
CA ASN A 104 1.44 3.48 -16.14
C ASN A 104 0.81 3.67 -14.74
N PHE A 105 -0.17 4.56 -14.60
CA PHE A 105 -0.88 4.77 -13.34
C PHE A 105 -1.47 3.47 -12.81
N LYS A 106 -2.19 2.73 -13.67
CA LYS A 106 -2.75 1.44 -13.28
C LYS A 106 -1.66 0.45 -12.84
N LYS A 107 -0.57 0.35 -13.60
CA LYS A 107 0.56 -0.53 -13.29
C LYS A 107 1.21 -0.19 -11.94
N GLU A 108 1.49 1.09 -11.71
CA GLU A 108 2.10 1.57 -10.47
C GLU A 108 1.15 1.36 -9.28
N GLN A 109 -0.13 1.66 -9.46
CA GLN A 109 -1.15 1.40 -8.44
C GLN A 109 -1.21 -0.09 -8.09
N ASP A 110 -1.25 -0.97 -9.08
CA ASP A 110 -1.36 -2.41 -8.86
C ASP A 110 -0.07 -2.99 -8.24
N THR A 111 1.08 -2.37 -8.47
CA THR A 111 2.39 -2.83 -7.97
C THR A 111 2.70 -2.29 -6.57
N PHE A 112 2.53 -1.00 -6.35
CA PHE A 112 3.07 -0.29 -5.18
C PHE A 112 2.03 0.16 -4.16
N VAL A 113 0.74 0.21 -4.53
CA VAL A 113 -0.30 0.75 -3.65
C VAL A 113 -1.17 -0.36 -3.10
N ARG A 114 -1.40 -0.35 -1.80
CA ARG A 114 -2.35 -1.19 -1.09
C ARG A 114 -3.21 -0.30 -0.20
N ILE A 115 -4.38 -0.78 0.12
CA ILE A 115 -5.30 -0.12 1.07
C ILE A 115 -5.41 -1.06 2.26
N ASP A 116 -5.08 -0.59 3.45
CA ASP A 116 -5.26 -1.36 4.67
C ASP A 116 -6.75 -1.43 5.07
N TRP A 117 -7.04 -2.25 6.11
CA TRP A 117 -8.41 -2.42 6.60
C TRP A 117 -9.10 -1.12 7.03
N TYR A 118 -8.32 -0.12 7.42
CA TYR A 118 -8.83 1.20 7.87
C TYR A 118 -8.92 2.23 6.74
N GLY A 119 -8.68 1.83 5.49
CA GLY A 119 -8.75 2.72 4.32
C GLY A 119 -7.50 3.56 4.08
N ASN A 120 -6.40 3.31 4.81
CA ASN A 120 -5.14 3.99 4.55
C ASN A 120 -4.45 3.42 3.32
N VAL A 121 -3.86 4.28 2.52
CA VAL A 121 -3.04 3.88 1.37
C VAL A 121 -1.62 3.58 1.85
N LEU A 122 -1.18 2.35 1.67
CA LEU A 122 0.13 1.85 2.08
C LEU A 122 0.85 1.16 0.93
N TYR A 123 2.17 1.20 0.96
CA TYR A 123 3.00 0.35 0.11
C TYR A 123 3.06 -1.06 0.69
N PRO A 124 3.23 -2.12 -0.13
CA PRO A 124 3.22 -3.51 0.37
C PRO A 124 4.22 -3.78 1.50
N HIS A 125 5.42 -3.19 1.43
CA HIS A 125 6.42 -3.33 2.48
C HIS A 125 6.06 -2.59 3.78
N GLU A 126 5.29 -1.49 3.70
CA GLU A 126 4.82 -0.75 4.88
C GLU A 126 3.75 -1.54 5.64
N ILE A 127 2.88 -2.28 4.94
CA ILE A 127 1.90 -3.17 5.56
C ILE A 127 2.62 -4.25 6.37
N LEU A 128 3.62 -4.91 5.78
CA LEU A 128 4.40 -5.94 6.45
C LEU A 128 5.09 -5.40 7.69
N LEU A 129 5.76 -4.24 7.58
CA LEU A 129 6.42 -3.59 8.72
C LEU A 129 5.46 -3.17 9.82
N LYS A 130 4.28 -2.65 9.45
CA LYS A 130 3.23 -2.32 10.42
C LYS A 130 2.78 -3.57 11.17
N ASN A 131 2.55 -4.67 10.45
CA ASN A 131 2.12 -5.93 11.04
C ASN A 131 3.19 -6.51 11.98
N ILE A 132 4.48 -6.48 11.59
CA ILE A 132 5.59 -6.92 12.45
C ILE A 132 5.62 -6.10 13.74
N ARG A 133 5.54 -4.77 13.67
CA ARG A 133 5.50 -3.91 14.86
C ARG A 133 4.32 -4.22 15.78
N LEU A 134 3.14 -4.45 15.20
CA LEU A 134 1.96 -4.82 15.99
C LEU A 134 2.14 -6.17 16.68
N LEU A 135 2.83 -7.13 16.06
CA LEU A 135 3.18 -8.41 16.70
C LEU A 135 4.19 -8.23 17.82
N GLU A 136 5.24 -7.43 17.59
CA GLU A 136 6.26 -7.10 18.62
C GLU A 136 5.61 -6.39 19.81
N ASP A 137 4.77 -5.39 19.58
CA ASP A 137 4.01 -4.71 20.63
C ASP A 137 3.09 -5.68 21.39
N ALA A 138 2.43 -6.61 20.68
CA ALA A 138 1.57 -7.62 21.32
C ALA A 138 2.37 -8.60 22.20
N ILE A 139 3.58 -8.99 21.79
CA ILE A 139 4.50 -9.81 22.59
C ILE A 139 4.86 -9.06 23.87
N GLU A 140 5.25 -7.79 23.77
CA GLU A 140 5.61 -6.96 24.93
C GLU A 140 4.43 -6.79 25.89
N ASP A 141 3.23 -6.58 25.36
CA ASP A 141 2.00 -6.48 26.17
C ASP A 141 1.70 -7.81 26.90
N LEU A 142 1.90 -8.97 26.26
CA LEU A 142 1.74 -10.29 26.88
C LEU A 142 2.79 -10.59 27.94
N GLU A 143 4.05 -10.20 27.74
CA GLU A 143 5.12 -10.32 28.73
C GLU A 143 4.81 -9.53 30.02
N LYS A 144 3.97 -8.48 29.91
CA LYS A 144 3.44 -7.68 31.03
C LYS A 144 2.08 -8.17 31.55
N ALA A 145 1.56 -9.28 31.03
CA ALA A 145 0.22 -9.82 31.29
C ALA A 145 -0.92 -8.83 30.92
N GLU A 146 -0.69 -7.90 29.98
CA GLU A 146 -1.68 -6.94 29.50
C GLU A 146 -2.46 -7.48 28.27
N VAL A 147 -3.19 -8.58 28.47
CA VAL A 147 -3.85 -9.36 27.40
C VAL A 147 -4.78 -8.52 26.53
N SER A 148 -5.59 -7.65 27.13
CA SER A 148 -6.53 -6.79 26.39
C SER A 148 -5.81 -5.85 25.43
N LYS A 149 -4.61 -5.36 25.80
CA LYS A 149 -3.79 -4.54 24.90
C LYS A 149 -3.23 -5.38 23.76
N ALA A 150 -2.67 -6.55 24.07
CA ALA A 150 -2.16 -7.47 23.06
C ALA A 150 -3.25 -7.86 22.04
N LEU A 151 -4.45 -8.18 22.50
CA LEU A 151 -5.61 -8.45 21.64
C LEU A 151 -5.96 -7.23 20.76
N GLY A 152 -5.90 -6.00 21.30
CA GLY A 152 -6.09 -4.77 20.55
C GLY A 152 -5.04 -4.55 19.44
N ARG A 153 -3.77 -4.95 19.67
CA ARG A 153 -2.72 -4.96 18.64
C ARG A 153 -3.02 -5.98 17.54
N LEU A 154 -3.31 -7.21 17.94
CA LEU A 154 -3.60 -8.30 17.01
C LEU A 154 -4.85 -8.01 16.15
N TYR A 155 -5.86 -7.35 16.68
CA TYR A 155 -7.04 -6.93 15.94
C TYR A 155 -6.70 -5.98 14.77
N GLN A 156 -5.66 -5.15 14.91
CA GLN A 156 -5.25 -4.19 13.89
C GLN A 156 -4.44 -4.79 12.74
N ILE A 157 -4.01 -6.05 12.85
CA ILE A 157 -3.33 -6.75 11.75
C ILE A 157 -4.36 -7.07 10.67
N ASP A 158 -4.00 -6.85 9.41
CA ASP A 158 -4.88 -7.08 8.27
C ASP A 158 -5.54 -8.45 8.29
N ASN A 159 -6.84 -8.48 8.04
CA ASN A 159 -7.73 -9.65 8.05
C ASN A 159 -7.86 -10.38 9.39
N ASN A 160 -7.03 -10.09 10.38
CA ASN A 160 -7.07 -10.80 11.66
C ASN A 160 -8.33 -10.48 12.48
N ALA A 161 -8.99 -9.35 12.19
CA ALA A 161 -10.28 -9.01 12.79
C ALA A 161 -11.32 -10.13 12.61
N TYR A 162 -11.26 -10.91 11.54
CA TYR A 162 -12.14 -12.06 11.33
C TYR A 162 -11.95 -13.17 12.38
N ALA A 163 -10.74 -13.33 12.93
CA ALA A 163 -10.46 -14.28 14.00
C ALA A 163 -11.20 -13.93 15.32
N PHE A 164 -11.53 -12.66 15.52
CA PHE A 164 -12.30 -12.19 16.68
C PHE A 164 -13.79 -12.36 16.50
N MET A 165 -14.29 -12.23 15.28
CA MET A 165 -15.73 -12.10 14.99
C MET A 165 -16.39 -13.40 14.58
N PHE A 166 -15.67 -14.33 13.97
CA PHE A 166 -16.25 -15.50 13.32
C PHE A 166 -15.70 -16.81 13.87
N ASP A 167 -16.44 -17.89 13.64
CA ASP A 167 -15.99 -19.25 13.89
C ASP A 167 -14.91 -19.65 12.88
N GLU A 168 -14.18 -20.72 13.17
CA GLU A 168 -13.02 -21.15 12.42
C GLU A 168 -13.32 -21.43 10.95
N ASP A 169 -14.42 -22.08 10.66
CA ASP A 169 -14.84 -22.42 9.30
C ASP A 169 -15.10 -21.15 8.46
N VAL A 170 -15.77 -20.16 9.06
CA VAL A 170 -16.04 -18.87 8.41
C VAL A 170 -14.76 -18.07 8.23
N TYR A 171 -13.89 -18.03 9.24
CA TYR A 171 -12.58 -17.40 9.15
C TYR A 171 -11.75 -18.01 8.03
N ASN A 172 -11.66 -19.35 7.96
CA ASN A 172 -10.93 -20.05 6.91
C ASN A 172 -11.52 -19.77 5.53
N HIS A 173 -12.86 -19.81 5.40
CA HIS A 173 -13.52 -19.52 4.14
C HIS A 173 -13.15 -18.12 3.60
N PHE A 174 -13.25 -17.08 4.42
CA PHE A 174 -12.89 -15.72 4.01
C PHE A 174 -11.39 -15.57 3.71
N THR A 175 -10.55 -16.15 4.55
CA THR A 175 -9.10 -16.10 4.38
C THR A 175 -8.67 -16.78 3.08
N ASP A 176 -9.16 -17.99 2.84
CA ASP A 176 -8.86 -18.75 1.64
C ASP A 176 -9.45 -18.08 0.38
N TYR A 177 -10.64 -17.50 0.47
CA TYR A 177 -11.23 -16.72 -0.61
C TYR A 177 -10.36 -15.52 -0.97
N VAL A 178 -9.87 -14.76 0.01
CA VAL A 178 -8.98 -13.61 -0.22
C VAL A 178 -7.68 -14.06 -0.87
N PHE A 179 -7.04 -15.12 -0.37
CA PHE A 179 -5.75 -15.59 -0.87
C PHE A 179 -5.79 -16.15 -2.29
N HIS A 180 -6.91 -16.72 -2.69
CA HIS A 180 -7.08 -17.28 -4.04
C HIS A 180 -7.55 -16.25 -5.09
N GLN A 181 -7.73 -14.99 -4.69
CA GLN A 181 -8.06 -13.95 -5.66
C GLN A 181 -6.83 -13.53 -6.49
N PRO A 182 -7.03 -13.15 -7.77
CA PRO A 182 -5.99 -12.52 -8.56
C PRO A 182 -5.44 -11.28 -7.86
N ARG A 183 -4.13 -11.07 -7.94
CA ARG A 183 -3.44 -9.93 -7.29
C ARG A 183 -4.10 -8.58 -7.59
N GLU A 184 -4.64 -8.41 -8.77
CA GLU A 184 -5.33 -7.20 -9.22
C GLU A 184 -6.61 -6.92 -8.43
N ARG A 185 -7.21 -7.95 -7.82
CA ARG A 185 -8.41 -7.86 -6.99
C ARG A 185 -8.11 -7.72 -5.50
N LEU A 186 -6.90 -8.07 -5.08
CA LEU A 186 -6.46 -8.04 -3.68
C LEU A 186 -6.01 -6.63 -3.26
N LYS A 187 -6.90 -5.65 -3.34
CA LYS A 187 -6.61 -4.27 -2.94
C LYS A 187 -6.94 -3.96 -1.48
N TRP A 188 -7.67 -4.86 -0.83
CA TRP A 188 -8.22 -4.67 0.51
C TRP A 188 -7.73 -5.74 1.48
N GLY A 189 -7.39 -5.34 2.70
CA GLY A 189 -7.20 -6.25 3.82
C GLY A 189 -6.18 -7.36 3.58
N TYR A 190 -5.18 -7.13 2.75
CA TYR A 190 -4.18 -8.12 2.41
C TYR A 190 -2.95 -7.96 3.30
N GLY A 191 -2.91 -8.75 4.36
CA GLY A 191 -1.71 -8.90 5.19
C GLY A 191 -0.97 -10.18 4.85
N ARG A 192 0.29 -10.10 4.41
CA ARG A 192 1.09 -11.28 4.01
C ARG A 192 1.37 -12.25 5.16
N ILE A 193 1.32 -11.80 6.40
CA ILE A 193 1.46 -12.66 7.58
C ILE A 193 0.39 -13.74 7.59
N MET A 194 -0.84 -13.40 7.17
CA MET A 194 -1.95 -14.35 7.12
C MET A 194 -1.81 -15.41 6.01
N GLU A 195 -0.93 -15.20 5.04
CA GLU A 195 -0.65 -16.16 3.97
C GLU A 195 0.09 -17.40 4.48
N HIS A 196 0.95 -17.23 5.49
CA HIS A 196 1.83 -18.28 6.00
C HIS A 196 1.44 -18.79 7.38
N GLU A 197 0.86 -17.96 8.22
CA GLU A 197 0.52 -18.31 9.59
C GLU A 197 -0.87 -17.74 9.98
N LYS A 198 -1.84 -18.63 10.10
CA LYS A 198 -3.17 -18.27 10.56
C LYS A 198 -3.17 -18.03 12.07
N LEU A 199 -3.46 -16.79 12.48
CA LEU A 199 -3.49 -16.41 13.90
C LEU A 199 -4.79 -16.78 14.64
N TYR A 200 -5.76 -17.44 13.96
CA TYR A 200 -7.07 -17.75 14.52
C TYR A 200 -7.00 -18.45 15.90
N THR A 201 -6.31 -19.58 15.96
CA THR A 201 -6.23 -20.37 17.20
C THR A 201 -5.50 -19.63 18.33
N LEU A 202 -4.51 -18.80 18.00
CA LEU A 202 -3.80 -17.95 18.96
C LEU A 202 -4.72 -16.87 19.53
N VAL A 203 -5.45 -16.16 18.66
CA VAL A 203 -6.40 -15.12 19.08
C VAL A 203 -7.49 -15.74 19.97
N ARG A 204 -8.05 -16.88 19.58
CA ARG A 204 -9.10 -17.58 20.38
C ARG A 204 -8.56 -18.03 21.74
N SER A 205 -7.33 -18.56 21.80
CA SER A 205 -6.67 -18.89 23.07
C SER A 205 -6.53 -17.68 23.99
N LEU A 206 -6.08 -16.54 23.45
CA LEU A 206 -5.94 -15.30 24.21
C LEU A 206 -7.27 -14.75 24.71
N LEU A 207 -8.35 -14.82 23.89
CA LEU A 207 -9.70 -14.40 24.28
C LEU A 207 -10.28 -15.28 25.43
N GLU A 208 -9.92 -16.56 25.47
CA GLU A 208 -10.30 -17.44 26.59
C GLU A 208 -9.48 -17.13 27.85
N LYS A 209 -8.16 -16.95 27.69
CA LYS A 209 -7.24 -16.63 28.78
C LYS A 209 -7.51 -15.26 29.39
N GLU A 210 -7.99 -14.28 28.61
CA GLU A 210 -8.41 -12.98 29.11
C GLU A 210 -9.48 -13.07 30.21
N LYS A 211 -10.35 -14.08 30.12
CA LYS A 211 -11.42 -14.32 31.07
C LYS A 211 -10.96 -15.01 32.36
N THR A 212 -9.73 -15.54 32.38
CA THR A 212 -9.20 -16.36 33.46
C THR A 212 -8.03 -15.65 34.14
N ALA A 213 -8.21 -15.30 35.41
CA ALA A 213 -7.13 -14.65 36.16
C ALA A 213 -5.95 -15.60 36.38
N GLY A 214 -4.72 -15.09 36.23
CA GLY A 214 -3.49 -15.85 36.46
C GLY A 214 -3.09 -16.77 35.30
N SER A 215 -3.63 -16.57 34.11
CA SER A 215 -3.25 -17.30 32.91
C SER A 215 -1.78 -17.07 32.54
N ASP A 216 -1.12 -18.13 32.06
CA ASP A 216 0.21 -18.09 31.47
C ASP A 216 0.08 -17.87 29.96
N PHE A 217 1.00 -17.07 29.38
CA PHE A 217 1.01 -16.67 27.97
C PHE A 217 2.29 -17.15 27.24
N GLU A 218 3.11 -17.97 27.86
CA GLU A 218 4.41 -18.37 27.32
C GLU A 218 4.27 -19.02 25.92
N SER A 219 3.28 -19.89 25.75
CA SER A 219 3.01 -20.57 24.47
C SER A 219 2.62 -19.60 23.35
N GLU A 220 1.79 -18.61 23.65
CA GLU A 220 1.35 -17.59 22.68
C GLU A 220 2.48 -16.65 22.34
N ILE A 221 3.29 -16.22 23.31
CA ILE A 221 4.48 -15.40 23.11
C ILE A 221 5.48 -16.12 22.18
N LEU A 222 5.75 -17.40 22.45
CA LEU A 222 6.67 -18.19 21.61
C LEU A 222 6.16 -18.28 20.17
N ARG A 223 4.87 -18.50 20.00
CA ARG A 223 4.25 -18.57 18.68
C ARG A 223 4.32 -17.23 17.94
N LEU A 224 4.03 -16.11 18.61
CA LEU A 224 4.15 -14.79 18.03
C LEU A 224 5.58 -14.46 17.61
N LYS A 225 6.59 -14.81 18.46
CA LYS A 225 8.01 -14.65 18.12
C LYS A 225 8.37 -15.40 16.83
N LYS A 226 7.87 -16.63 16.68
CA LYS A 226 8.09 -17.42 15.45
C LYS A 226 7.45 -16.80 14.21
N VAL A 227 6.32 -16.12 14.36
CA VAL A 227 5.65 -15.43 13.24
C VAL A 227 6.40 -14.17 12.82
N CYS A 228 7.12 -13.51 13.74
CA CYS A 228 7.97 -12.34 13.44
C CYS A 228 9.27 -12.70 12.69
N GLU A 229 9.79 -13.94 12.81
CA GLU A 229 10.97 -14.44 12.09
C GLU A 229 10.71 -14.68 10.60
#